data_8a2027e35de6e7f69b099ed654dee34a
#
_entry.id   8a2027e35de6e7f69b099ed654dee34a
#
_cell.length_a   1.000
_cell.length_b   1.000
_cell.length_c   1.000
_cell.angle_alpha   90.00
_cell.angle_beta   90.00
_cell.angle_gamma   90.00
#
_symmetry.space_group_name_H-M   'P 1'
#
loop_
_entity.id
_entity.type
_entity.pdbx_description
1 polymer ?
#
loop_
_entity_poly.entity_id
_entity_poly.type
_entity_poly.pdbx_seq_one_letter_code
_entity_poly.pdbx_strand_id
1 'polypeptide(L)'
;MKNLEELKREIFSWAAESGQELVAIEISRMWFRLGGNTGTLRLHQIEDADGNADWRAINNNRQQIFRWLRGETKAARTKTQTLAKAMEAALPAERYARLDMSTQYLICVAIREFAAAIIALLLEARDGPQQVAKALQAMRETQRLTSV
;
A
#
# COMPACT_ATOMS: atom_id res chain seq x y z
N MET A 1 -4.44 -14.77 2.05
CA MET A 1 -4.89 -13.73 3.00
C MET A 1 -3.73 -12.80 3.29
N LYS A 2 -3.91 -11.55 3.03
CA LYS A 2 -2.86 -10.56 3.29
C LYS A 2 -2.63 -10.41 4.78
N ASN A 3 -1.38 -10.28 5.15
CA ASN A 3 -1.01 -10.12 6.54
C ASN A 3 -1.49 -8.73 7.04
N LEU A 4 -2.28 -8.73 8.11
CA LEU A 4 -2.82 -7.51 8.70
C LEU A 4 -1.73 -6.53 9.15
N GLU A 5 -0.62 -7.04 9.66
CA GLU A 5 0.50 -6.21 10.10
C GLU A 5 1.20 -5.51 8.92
N GLU A 6 1.32 -6.18 7.79
CA GLU A 6 1.84 -5.57 6.57
C GLU A 6 0.90 -4.50 6.03
N LEU A 7 -0.40 -4.75 6.05
CA LEU A 7 -1.41 -3.77 5.66
C LEU A 7 -1.36 -2.54 6.56
N LYS A 8 -1.27 -2.72 7.86
CA LYS A 8 -1.13 -1.62 8.83
C LYS A 8 0.11 -0.77 8.53
N ARG A 9 1.25 -1.41 8.30
CA ARG A 9 2.50 -0.71 7.96
C ARG A 9 2.36 0.11 6.68
N GLU A 10 1.71 -0.44 5.67
CA GLU A 10 1.49 0.26 4.41
C GLU A 10 0.56 1.47 4.59
N ILE A 11 -0.49 1.34 5.40
CA ILE A 11 -1.38 2.44 5.73
C ILE A 11 -0.64 3.55 6.49
N PHE A 12 0.20 3.21 7.48
CA PHE A 12 1.01 4.20 8.18
C PHE A 12 2.03 4.89 7.28
N SER A 13 2.66 4.14 6.38
CA SER A 13 3.58 4.70 5.39
C SER A 13 2.87 5.69 4.45
N TRP A 14 1.69 5.31 3.98
CA TRP A 14 0.86 6.19 3.15
C TRP A 14 0.44 7.45 3.90
N ALA A 15 0.02 7.31 5.15
CA ALA A 15 -0.36 8.45 6.00
C ALA A 15 0.83 9.38 6.29
N ALA A 16 2.03 8.82 6.46
CA ALA A 16 3.24 9.63 6.65
C ALA A 16 3.58 10.47 5.40
N GLU A 17 3.31 9.93 4.23
CA GLU A 17 3.58 10.60 2.95
C GLU A 17 2.47 11.60 2.57
N SER A 18 1.22 11.21 2.71
CA SER A 18 0.06 11.95 2.18
C SER A 18 -0.82 12.62 3.25
N GLY A 19 -0.57 12.31 4.52
CA GLY A 19 -1.36 12.81 5.65
C GLY A 19 -2.47 11.86 6.07
N GLN A 20 -2.74 11.82 7.37
CA GLN A 20 -3.78 10.96 7.97
C GLN A 20 -5.18 11.33 7.50
N GLU A 21 -5.43 12.60 7.24
CA GLU A 21 -6.74 13.09 6.80
C GLU A 21 -7.13 12.51 5.44
N LEU A 22 -6.23 12.58 4.46
CA LEU A 22 -6.45 12.00 3.14
C LEU A 22 -6.73 10.50 3.24
N VAL A 23 -5.92 9.79 4.00
CA VAL A 23 -6.05 8.34 4.21
C VAL A 23 -7.39 8.01 4.85
N ALA A 24 -7.81 8.77 5.87
CA ALA A 24 -9.11 8.58 6.52
C ALA A 24 -10.28 8.84 5.57
N ILE A 25 -10.19 9.84 4.71
CA ILE A 25 -11.20 10.11 3.68
C ILE A 25 -11.34 8.92 2.73
N GLU A 26 -10.24 8.43 2.20
CA GLU A 26 -10.26 7.32 1.25
C GLU A 26 -10.76 6.02 1.88
N ILE A 27 -10.33 5.71 3.10
CA ILE A 27 -10.81 4.53 3.83
C ILE A 27 -12.32 4.65 4.12
N SER A 28 -12.79 5.81 4.57
CA SER A 28 -14.21 6.06 4.85
C SER A 28 -15.06 5.88 3.59
N ARG A 29 -14.62 6.40 2.45
CA ARG A 29 -15.30 6.23 1.17
C ARG A 29 -15.43 4.75 0.80
N MET A 30 -14.35 4.01 0.90
CA MET A 30 -14.36 2.59 0.56
C MET A 30 -15.19 1.78 1.55
N TRP A 31 -15.16 2.15 2.83
CA TRP A 31 -16.00 1.52 3.85
C TRP A 31 -17.48 1.58 3.48
N PHE A 32 -17.97 2.76 3.10
CA PHE A 32 -19.37 2.92 2.72
C PHE A 32 -19.70 2.29 1.36
N ARG A 33 -18.76 2.25 0.42
CA ARG A 33 -18.94 1.54 -0.84
C ARG A 33 -19.07 0.03 -0.66
N LEU A 34 -18.39 -0.53 0.32
CA LEU A 34 -18.38 -1.97 0.62
C LEU A 34 -19.53 -2.40 1.53
N GLY A 35 -20.46 -1.54 1.84
CA GLY A 35 -21.65 -1.86 2.63
C GLY A 35 -21.85 -0.97 3.84
N GLY A 36 -20.84 -0.25 4.26
CA GLY A 36 -20.94 0.70 5.37
C GLY A 36 -21.00 0.07 6.75
N ASN A 37 -21.66 0.75 7.67
CA ASN A 37 -21.71 0.37 9.07
C ASN A 37 -22.39 -0.98 9.27
N THR A 38 -21.63 -1.94 9.77
CA THR A 38 -22.09 -3.28 10.12
C THR A 38 -21.48 -3.69 11.46
N GLY A 39 -22.19 -4.51 12.23
CA GLY A 39 -21.69 -4.96 13.52
C GLY A 39 -21.39 -3.82 14.48
N THR A 40 -20.24 -3.87 15.13
CA THR A 40 -19.82 -2.91 16.16
C THR A 40 -18.98 -1.75 15.61
N LEU A 41 -18.51 -1.85 14.37
CA LEU A 41 -17.70 -0.79 13.77
C LEU A 41 -18.59 0.25 13.10
N ARG A 42 -18.43 1.49 13.52
CA ARG A 42 -19.20 2.63 13.03
C ARG A 42 -18.25 3.75 12.61
N LEU A 43 -18.42 4.22 11.38
CA LEU A 43 -17.82 5.45 10.89
C LEU A 43 -18.92 6.45 10.55
N HIS A 44 -18.57 7.73 10.59
CA HIS A 44 -19.48 8.80 10.18
C HIS A 44 -19.47 8.96 8.66
N GLN A 45 -20.63 9.31 8.09
CA GLN A 45 -20.69 9.77 6.72
C GLN A 45 -19.86 11.05 6.59
N ILE A 46 -18.98 11.11 5.61
CA ILE A 46 -18.04 12.22 5.43
C ILE A 46 -18.54 13.31 4.47
N GLU A 47 -19.68 13.07 3.84
CA GLU A 47 -20.33 14.03 2.97
C GLU A 47 -21.75 14.28 3.49
N ASP A 48 -22.20 15.54 3.40
CA ASP A 48 -23.58 15.89 3.76
C ASP A 48 -24.54 15.56 2.59
N ALA A 49 -25.83 15.87 2.79
CA ALA A 49 -26.89 15.60 1.80
C ALA A 49 -26.67 16.33 0.47
N ASP A 50 -25.93 17.43 0.49
CA ASP A 50 -25.61 18.24 -0.71
C ASP A 50 -24.28 17.83 -1.37
N GLY A 51 -23.60 16.82 -0.85
CA GLY A 51 -22.32 16.35 -1.35
C GLY A 51 -21.11 17.14 -0.87
N ASN A 52 -21.29 18.06 0.09
CA ASN A 52 -20.22 18.84 0.68
C ASN A 52 -19.48 18.01 1.75
N ALA A 53 -18.17 18.25 1.88
CA ALA A 53 -17.36 17.58 2.88
C ALA A 53 -17.79 17.99 4.31
N ASP A 54 -17.99 16.99 5.16
CA ASP A 54 -18.20 17.19 6.60
C ASP A 54 -16.87 16.99 7.33
N TRP A 55 -16.17 18.08 7.58
CA TRP A 55 -14.85 18.08 8.18
C TRP A 55 -14.82 17.56 9.60
N ARG A 56 -15.90 17.74 10.34
CA ARG A 56 -16.03 17.19 11.70
C ARG A 56 -16.11 15.67 11.65
N ALA A 57 -16.92 15.15 10.75
CA ALA A 57 -17.04 13.69 10.52
C ALA A 57 -15.71 13.09 10.05
N ILE A 58 -15.03 13.76 9.12
CA ILE A 58 -13.70 13.34 8.61
C ILE A 58 -12.70 13.27 9.76
N ASN A 59 -12.64 14.29 10.60
CA ASN A 59 -11.72 14.33 11.74
C ASN A 59 -12.03 13.24 12.76
N ASN A 60 -13.31 13.01 13.05
CA ASN A 60 -13.72 11.93 13.96
C ASN A 60 -13.32 10.55 13.40
N ASN A 61 -13.56 10.31 12.14
CA ASN A 61 -13.16 9.05 11.48
C ASN A 61 -11.65 8.89 11.51
N ARG A 62 -10.88 9.93 11.21
CA ARG A 62 -9.42 9.92 11.27
C ARG A 62 -8.93 9.50 12.65
N GLN A 63 -9.45 10.12 13.70
CA GLN A 63 -9.07 9.80 15.07
C GLN A 63 -9.39 8.35 15.43
N GLN A 64 -10.58 7.88 15.07
CA GLN A 64 -11.00 6.51 15.35
C GLN A 64 -10.16 5.47 14.60
N ILE A 65 -9.99 5.64 13.28
CA ILE A 65 -9.24 4.72 12.45
C ILE A 65 -7.81 4.57 12.95
N PHE A 66 -7.10 5.67 13.15
CA PHE A 66 -5.71 5.62 13.57
C PHE A 66 -5.55 5.18 15.03
N ARG A 67 -6.53 5.42 15.88
CA ARG A 67 -6.55 4.87 17.25
C ARG A 67 -6.63 3.33 17.20
N TRP A 68 -7.50 2.78 16.37
CA TRP A 68 -7.60 1.32 16.22
C TRP A 68 -6.34 0.71 15.63
N LEU A 69 -5.78 1.35 14.61
CA LEU A 69 -4.54 0.88 13.98
C LEU A 69 -3.35 0.84 14.95
N ARG A 70 -3.26 1.82 15.85
CA ARG A 70 -2.20 1.88 16.86
C ARG A 70 -2.48 1.01 18.07
N GLY A 71 -3.74 0.63 18.29
CA GLY A 71 -4.15 -0.11 19.49
C GLY A 71 -3.68 -1.56 19.45
N GLU A 72 -3.27 -2.05 20.63
CA GLU A 72 -2.83 -3.44 20.80
C GLU A 72 -3.88 -4.30 21.51
N THR A 73 -5.00 -3.71 21.93
CA THR A 73 -6.08 -4.44 22.57
C THR A 73 -6.79 -5.36 21.58
N LYS A 74 -7.43 -6.41 22.09
CA LYS A 74 -8.24 -7.32 21.29
C LYS A 74 -9.35 -6.58 20.54
N ALA A 75 -10.00 -5.62 21.20
CA ALA A 75 -11.05 -4.81 20.60
C ALA A 75 -10.52 -3.98 19.42
N ALA A 76 -9.38 -3.33 19.58
CA ALA A 76 -8.74 -2.55 18.52
C ALA A 76 -8.35 -3.43 17.32
N ARG A 77 -7.77 -4.60 17.57
CA ARG A 77 -7.41 -5.58 16.52
C ARG A 77 -8.63 -6.07 15.74
N THR A 78 -9.72 -6.36 16.45
CA THR A 78 -10.96 -6.79 15.82
C THR A 78 -11.52 -5.70 14.90
N LYS A 79 -11.51 -4.45 15.35
CA LYS A 79 -11.97 -3.32 14.53
C LYS A 79 -11.08 -3.09 13.33
N THR A 80 -9.77 -3.16 13.51
CA THR A 80 -8.81 -3.08 12.40
C THR A 80 -9.04 -4.19 11.38
N GLN A 81 -9.27 -5.40 11.83
CA GLN A 81 -9.57 -6.54 10.96
C GLN A 81 -10.88 -6.36 10.19
N THR A 82 -11.90 -5.84 10.85
CA THR A 82 -13.19 -5.51 10.20
C THR A 82 -13.00 -4.45 9.12
N LEU A 83 -12.11 -3.49 9.34
CA LEU A 83 -11.82 -2.40 8.42
C LEU A 83 -10.84 -2.80 7.29
N ALA A 84 -10.22 -3.98 7.38
CA ALA A 84 -9.14 -4.40 6.50
C ALA A 84 -9.48 -4.33 5.00
N LYS A 85 -10.67 -4.79 4.62
CA LYS A 85 -11.11 -4.74 3.21
C LYS A 85 -11.21 -3.32 2.68
N ALA A 86 -11.74 -2.40 3.49
CA ALA A 86 -11.83 -0.99 3.13
C ALA A 86 -10.45 -0.36 3.02
N MET A 87 -9.53 -0.71 3.92
CA MET A 87 -8.15 -0.23 3.87
C MET A 87 -7.42 -0.72 2.61
N GLU A 88 -7.55 -2.01 2.29
CA GLU A 88 -6.97 -2.56 1.05
C GLU A 88 -7.51 -1.87 -0.19
N ALA A 89 -8.82 -1.69 -0.25
CA ALA A 89 -9.48 -1.06 -1.39
C ALA A 89 -9.13 0.42 -1.53
N ALA A 90 -8.82 1.10 -0.43
CA ALA A 90 -8.45 2.50 -0.40
C ALA A 90 -7.01 2.76 -0.84
N LEU A 91 -6.12 1.78 -0.70
CA LEU A 91 -4.71 1.94 -1.05
C LEU A 91 -4.52 2.36 -2.51
N PRO A 92 -3.62 3.30 -2.80
CA PRO A 92 -3.19 3.55 -4.17
C PRO A 92 -2.69 2.27 -4.84
N ALA A 93 -2.89 2.16 -6.15
CA ALA A 93 -2.60 0.95 -6.91
C ALA A 93 -1.17 0.43 -6.70
N GLU A 94 -0.19 1.32 -6.65
CA GLU A 94 1.21 0.96 -6.41
C GLU A 94 1.43 0.33 -5.03
N ARG A 95 0.79 0.88 -4.01
CA ARG A 95 0.90 0.37 -2.64
C ARG A 95 0.20 -0.97 -2.48
N TYR A 96 -0.95 -1.11 -3.11
CA TYR A 96 -1.68 -2.38 -3.16
C TYR A 96 -0.86 -3.48 -3.85
N ALA A 97 -0.26 -3.16 -4.99
CA ALA A 97 0.59 -4.09 -5.73
C ALA A 97 1.78 -4.57 -4.89
N ARG A 98 2.37 -3.70 -4.09
CA ARG A 98 3.46 -4.06 -3.16
C ARG A 98 3.03 -5.10 -2.12
N LEU A 99 1.82 -4.97 -1.59
CA LEU A 99 1.27 -5.94 -0.63
C LEU A 99 0.96 -7.28 -1.27
N ASP A 100 0.38 -7.25 -2.47
CA ASP A 100 -0.13 -8.43 -3.14
C ASP A 100 0.97 -9.27 -3.77
N MET A 101 2.00 -8.62 -4.28
CA MET A 101 3.08 -9.24 -5.05
C MET A 101 4.47 -8.86 -4.52
N SER A 102 4.63 -8.79 -3.20
CA SER A 102 5.82 -8.23 -2.58
C SER A 102 7.14 -8.79 -3.16
N THR A 103 7.25 -10.10 -3.33
CA THR A 103 8.44 -10.74 -3.90
C THR A 103 8.52 -10.53 -5.40
N GLN A 104 7.45 -10.82 -6.14
CA GLN A 104 7.41 -10.67 -7.59
C GLN A 104 7.53 -9.20 -8.01
N TYR A 105 6.89 -8.29 -7.28
CA TYR A 105 7.00 -6.86 -7.52
C TYR A 105 8.44 -6.37 -7.36
N LEU A 106 9.10 -6.76 -6.27
CA LEU A 106 10.51 -6.39 -6.01
C LEU A 106 11.43 -6.91 -7.11
N ILE A 107 11.17 -8.12 -7.60
CA ILE A 107 11.92 -8.72 -8.70
C ILE A 107 11.71 -7.92 -9.99
N CYS A 108 10.47 -7.56 -10.30
CA CYS A 108 10.15 -6.76 -11.49
C CYS A 108 10.81 -5.37 -11.42
N VAL A 109 10.82 -4.73 -10.25
CA VAL A 109 11.51 -3.46 -10.04
C VAL A 109 13.02 -3.63 -10.23
N ALA A 110 13.60 -4.68 -9.65
CA ALA A 110 15.03 -4.97 -9.80
C ALA A 110 15.40 -5.20 -11.27
N ILE A 111 14.63 -5.99 -12.01
CA ILE A 111 14.84 -6.23 -13.44
C ILE A 111 14.77 -4.92 -14.23
N ARG A 112 13.79 -4.07 -13.96
CA ARG A 112 13.63 -2.79 -14.63
C ARG A 112 14.81 -1.85 -14.35
N GLU A 113 15.28 -1.78 -13.12
CA GLU A 113 16.44 -0.97 -12.73
C GLU A 113 17.73 -1.50 -13.38
N PHE A 114 17.93 -2.82 -13.42
CA PHE A 114 19.02 -3.44 -14.12
C PHE A 114 19.00 -3.13 -15.62
N ALA A 115 17.84 -3.22 -16.26
CA ALA A 115 17.68 -2.90 -17.68
C ALA A 115 18.01 -1.43 -17.95
N ALA A 116 17.58 -0.51 -17.11
CA ALA A 116 17.89 0.91 -17.22
C ALA A 116 19.40 1.17 -17.06
N ALA A 117 20.05 0.50 -16.10
CA ALA A 117 21.49 0.59 -15.89
C ALA A 117 22.28 0.05 -17.09
N ILE A 118 21.86 -1.08 -17.68
CA ILE A 118 22.46 -1.65 -18.88
C ILE A 118 22.36 -0.68 -20.05
N ILE A 119 21.21 -0.07 -20.27
CA ILE A 119 21.00 0.92 -21.34
C ILE A 119 21.91 2.13 -21.13
N ALA A 120 22.01 2.65 -19.90
CA ALA A 120 22.89 3.76 -19.58
C ALA A 120 24.37 3.42 -19.87
N LEU A 121 24.81 2.21 -19.48
CA LEU A 121 26.17 1.74 -19.71
C LEU A 121 26.49 1.55 -21.22
N LEU A 122 25.53 1.07 -21.98
CA LEU A 122 25.68 0.93 -23.44
C LEU A 122 25.84 2.29 -24.15
N LEU A 123 25.23 3.34 -23.61
CA LEU A 123 25.29 4.68 -24.16
C LEU A 123 26.58 5.43 -23.79
N GLU A 124 27.22 5.09 -22.66
CA GLU A 124 28.32 5.85 -22.09
C GLU A 124 29.65 5.13 -22.01
N ALA A 125 29.69 3.79 -22.08
CA ALA A 125 30.90 3.03 -21.81
C ALA A 125 31.55 2.38 -23.02
N ARG A 126 32.91 2.47 -23.10
CA ARG A 126 33.73 1.79 -24.12
C ARG A 126 33.77 0.27 -23.92
N ASP A 127 33.49 -0.23 -22.72
CA ASP A 127 33.48 -1.64 -22.34
C ASP A 127 32.04 -2.20 -22.13
N GLY A 128 31.09 -1.61 -22.83
CA GLY A 128 29.67 -1.95 -22.76
C GLY A 128 29.34 -3.45 -22.83
N PRO A 129 29.93 -4.24 -23.74
CA PRO A 129 29.65 -5.67 -23.82
C PRO A 129 29.99 -6.46 -22.56
N GLN A 130 31.09 -6.15 -21.88
CA GLN A 130 31.48 -6.83 -20.63
C GLN A 130 30.55 -6.48 -19.48
N GLN A 131 30.12 -5.25 -19.42
CA GLN A 131 29.18 -4.81 -18.36
C GLN A 131 27.79 -5.35 -18.58
N VAL A 132 27.34 -5.47 -19.81
CA VAL A 132 26.10 -6.15 -20.18
C VAL A 132 26.14 -7.62 -19.77
N ALA A 133 27.24 -8.31 -20.03
CA ALA A 133 27.42 -9.72 -19.64
C ALA A 133 27.31 -9.90 -18.12
N LYS A 134 27.93 -9.03 -17.32
CA LYS A 134 27.86 -9.05 -15.85
C LYS A 134 26.43 -8.79 -15.35
N ALA A 135 25.74 -7.82 -15.93
CA ALA A 135 24.36 -7.49 -15.56
C ALA A 135 23.39 -8.64 -15.89
N LEU A 136 23.55 -9.28 -17.05
CA LEU A 136 22.76 -10.45 -17.44
C LEU A 136 23.01 -11.63 -16.50
N GLN A 137 24.25 -11.85 -16.06
CA GLN A 137 24.57 -12.89 -15.10
C GLN A 137 23.91 -12.62 -13.74
N ALA A 138 23.95 -11.38 -13.26
CA ALA A 138 23.27 -10.99 -12.02
C ALA A 138 21.76 -11.20 -12.10
N MET A 139 21.15 -10.89 -13.25
CA MET A 139 19.72 -11.16 -13.49
C MET A 139 19.39 -12.65 -13.46
N ARG A 140 20.25 -13.49 -14.05
CA ARG A 140 20.09 -14.96 -14.02
C ARG A 140 20.17 -15.52 -12.61
N GLU A 141 21.09 -15.02 -11.81
CA GLU A 141 21.22 -15.42 -10.40
C GLU A 141 20.00 -15.02 -9.59
N THR A 142 19.47 -13.81 -9.81
CA THR A 142 18.24 -13.35 -9.16
C THR A 142 17.04 -14.24 -9.56
N GLN A 143 16.94 -14.61 -10.82
CA GLN A 143 15.90 -15.53 -11.29
C GLN A 143 16.02 -16.93 -10.67
N ARG A 144 17.22 -17.43 -10.46
CA ARG A 144 17.45 -18.71 -9.77
C ARG A 144 16.96 -18.71 -8.35
N LEU A 145 17.15 -17.62 -7.62
CA LEU A 145 16.69 -17.47 -6.24
C LEU A 145 15.16 -17.44 -6.12
N THR A 146 14.46 -17.15 -7.19
CA THR A 146 13.00 -17.00 -7.22
C THR A 146 12.25 -18.14 -7.88
N SER A 147 12.96 -19.07 -8.51
CA SER A 147 12.36 -20.24 -9.17
C SER A 147 12.32 -21.51 -8.31
N VAL A 148 12.54 -21.36 -7.01
CA VAL A 148 12.44 -22.48 -6.05
C VAL A 148 11.07 -22.50 -5.41
#